data_b1519dba79a351a354fe5c26a3f97427
#
_entry.id   b1519dba79a351a354fe5c26a3f97427
#
_cell.length_a   1.000
_cell.length_b   1.000
_cell.length_c   1.000
_cell.angle_alpha   90.00
_cell.angle_beta   90.00
_cell.angle_gamma   90.00
#
_symmetry.space_group_name_H-M   'P 1'
#
loop_
_entity.id
_entity.type
_entity.pdbx_description
1 polymer ?
#
loop_
_entity_poly.entity_id
_entity_poly.type
_entity_poly.pdbx_seq_one_letter_code
_entity_poly.pdbx_strand_id
1 'polypeptide(L)'
;KLYLQQLIKLLKKFLLIYILCFSSVFSQEYRVEKDRIIDLFENLKKFGVNENQGNDRVAYSDFEIQARDYISKKLEKTGAKVYTDFAGNLIALYNPNNSNLKPILFGSHVDAVPNGGHYDGTAGVIHAIEVLQTVHSKNISLNHPLEVIVFSNEEGGLFGSKALAGKIN
;
A
#
# COMPACT_ATOMS: atom_id res chain seq x y z
N LYS A 1 17.19 -16.26 58.24
CA LYS A 1 17.82 -16.27 56.88
C LYS A 1 16.93 -16.93 55.79
N LEU A 2 16.30 -18.06 56.10
CA LEU A 2 15.45 -18.82 55.14
C LEU A 2 14.24 -17.99 54.67
N TYR A 3 13.55 -17.33 55.61
CA TYR A 3 12.37 -16.49 55.34
C TYR A 3 12.67 -15.30 54.42
N LEU A 4 13.80 -14.63 54.64
CA LEU A 4 14.26 -13.50 53.79
C LEU A 4 14.57 -13.97 52.38
N GLN A 5 15.17 -15.14 52.21
CA GLN A 5 15.44 -15.71 50.88
C GLN A 5 14.16 -16.10 50.11
N GLN A 6 13.15 -16.63 50.82
CA GLN A 6 11.85 -16.90 50.22
C GLN A 6 11.12 -15.63 49.81
N LEU A 7 11.14 -14.60 50.62
CA LEU A 7 10.56 -13.30 50.29
C LEU A 7 11.19 -12.64 49.07
N ILE A 8 12.52 -12.68 48.98
CA ILE A 8 13.28 -12.19 47.82
C ILE A 8 12.90 -12.96 46.53
N LYS A 9 12.75 -14.28 46.61
CA LYS A 9 12.31 -15.09 45.45
C LYS A 9 10.91 -14.74 45.02
N LEU A 10 10.02 -14.49 45.95
CA LEU A 10 8.63 -14.11 45.65
C LEU A 10 8.58 -12.73 45.01
N LEU A 11 9.28 -11.73 45.55
CA LEU A 11 9.39 -10.39 44.98
C LEU A 11 9.96 -10.41 43.54
N LYS A 12 11.01 -11.21 43.28
CA LYS A 12 11.57 -11.35 41.94
C LYS A 12 10.54 -11.94 40.95
N LYS A 13 9.73 -12.91 41.37
CA LYS A 13 8.65 -13.46 40.54
C LYS A 13 7.58 -12.43 40.22
N PHE A 14 7.13 -11.64 41.21
CA PHE A 14 6.17 -10.58 41.00
C PHE A 14 6.70 -9.46 40.11
N LEU A 15 7.98 -9.08 40.28
CA LEU A 15 8.63 -8.11 39.42
C LEU A 15 8.74 -8.60 37.96
N LEU A 16 9.05 -9.90 37.75
CA LEU A 16 9.12 -10.49 36.43
C LEU A 16 7.73 -10.53 35.75
N ILE A 17 6.68 -10.91 36.48
CA ILE A 17 5.30 -10.90 36.01
C ILE A 17 4.87 -9.47 35.67
N TYR A 18 5.19 -8.49 36.53
CA TYR A 18 4.90 -7.09 36.26
C TYR A 18 5.58 -6.57 34.99
N ILE A 19 6.87 -6.88 34.78
CA ILE A 19 7.63 -6.53 33.57
C ILE A 19 7.01 -7.19 32.34
N LEU A 20 6.63 -8.47 32.42
CA LEU A 20 6.00 -9.21 31.31
C LEU A 20 4.60 -8.66 30.99
N CYS A 21 3.80 -8.30 31.99
CA CYS A 21 2.51 -7.67 31.78
C CYS A 21 2.62 -6.24 31.22
N PHE A 22 3.65 -5.49 31.62
CA PHE A 22 3.89 -4.13 31.12
C PHE A 22 4.38 -4.11 29.68
N SER A 23 5.20 -5.10 29.27
CA SER A 23 5.67 -5.22 27.89
C SER A 23 4.56 -5.58 26.88
N SER A 24 3.49 -6.20 27.33
CA SER A 24 2.32 -6.53 26.45
C SER A 24 1.37 -5.35 26.23
N VAL A 25 1.51 -4.23 26.94
CA VAL A 25 0.62 -3.06 26.81
C VAL A 25 1.05 -2.10 25.71
N PHE A 26 2.28 -2.22 25.18
CA PHE A 26 2.80 -1.38 24.10
C PHE A 26 2.78 -2.09 22.74
N SER A 27 1.67 -2.73 22.40
CA SER A 27 1.41 -3.06 20.99
C SER A 27 1.09 -1.75 20.26
N GLN A 28 2.02 -1.25 19.47
CA GLN A 28 1.78 -0.10 18.63
C GLN A 28 0.79 -0.53 17.52
N GLU A 29 -0.47 -0.14 17.70
CA GLU A 29 -1.51 -0.46 16.73
C GLU A 29 -1.41 0.53 15.55
N TYR A 30 -0.95 0.02 14.40
CA TYR A 30 -0.93 0.78 13.16
C TYR A 30 -2.30 0.70 12.50
N ARG A 31 -3.00 1.83 12.45
CA ARG A 31 -4.30 1.94 11.78
C ARG A 31 -4.16 2.78 10.52
N VAL A 32 -4.85 2.37 9.47
CA VAL A 32 -5.07 3.16 8.27
C VAL A 32 -6.04 4.30 8.55
N GLU A 33 -5.98 5.35 7.73
CA GLU A 33 -6.86 6.51 7.87
C GLU A 33 -8.05 6.38 6.91
N LYS A 34 -9.22 6.09 7.47
CA LYS A 34 -10.46 5.89 6.70
C LYS A 34 -10.77 7.05 5.75
N ASP A 35 -10.60 8.29 6.23
CA ASP A 35 -10.96 9.47 5.45
C ASP A 35 -10.03 9.66 4.23
N ARG A 36 -8.76 9.27 4.34
CA ARG A 36 -7.84 9.26 3.18
C ARG A 36 -8.27 8.24 2.13
N ILE A 37 -8.71 7.05 2.55
CA ILE A 37 -9.21 6.02 1.64
C ILE A 37 -10.44 6.52 0.89
N ILE A 38 -11.39 7.13 1.61
CA ILE A 38 -12.61 7.71 1.01
C ILE A 38 -12.24 8.82 0.03
N ASP A 39 -11.35 9.76 0.41
CA ASP A 39 -10.89 10.85 -0.46
C ASP A 39 -10.24 10.31 -1.75
N LEU A 40 -9.43 9.27 -1.66
CA LEU A 40 -8.82 8.63 -2.83
C LEU A 40 -9.88 8.04 -3.77
N PHE A 41 -10.90 7.34 -3.23
CA PHE A 41 -12.00 6.80 -4.04
C PHE A 41 -12.79 7.90 -4.74
N GLU A 42 -13.23 8.92 -4.01
CA GLU A 42 -14.03 10.01 -4.56
C GLU A 42 -13.26 10.81 -5.62
N ASN A 43 -11.95 10.98 -5.46
CA ASN A 43 -11.16 11.65 -6.48
C ASN A 43 -10.88 10.77 -7.70
N LEU A 44 -10.57 9.48 -7.53
CA LEU A 44 -10.35 8.58 -8.66
C LEU A 44 -11.61 8.32 -9.46
N LYS A 45 -12.78 8.32 -8.82
CA LYS A 45 -14.09 8.20 -9.48
C LYS A 45 -14.32 9.29 -10.53
N LYS A 46 -13.77 10.49 -10.34
CA LYS A 46 -13.93 11.62 -11.29
C LYS A 46 -13.31 11.33 -12.66
N PHE A 47 -12.33 10.43 -12.73
CA PHE A 47 -11.70 10.05 -13.99
C PHE A 47 -12.46 8.86 -14.60
N GLY A 48 -13.31 9.15 -15.55
CA GLY A 48 -14.04 8.17 -16.34
C GLY A 48 -15.47 7.86 -15.90
N VAL A 49 -16.03 8.57 -14.88
CA VAL A 49 -17.45 8.43 -14.57
C VAL A 49 -18.31 8.91 -15.76
N ASN A 50 -19.24 8.06 -16.20
CA ASN A 50 -20.15 8.34 -17.30
C ASN A 50 -21.57 8.69 -16.82
N GLU A 51 -22.47 8.98 -17.75
CA GLU A 51 -23.88 9.36 -17.49
C GLU A 51 -24.65 8.26 -16.73
N ASN A 52 -24.29 7.01 -16.89
CA ASN A 52 -24.89 5.85 -16.22
C ASN A 52 -24.26 5.58 -14.84
N GLN A 53 -23.39 6.45 -14.33
CA GLN A 53 -22.62 6.25 -13.11
C GLN A 53 -21.65 5.05 -13.18
N GLY A 54 -21.37 4.54 -14.37
CA GLY A 54 -20.34 3.56 -14.64
C GLY A 54 -18.97 4.23 -14.86
N ASN A 55 -17.94 3.42 -15.04
CA ASN A 55 -16.56 3.86 -15.24
C ASN A 55 -16.10 3.50 -16.67
N ASP A 56 -15.69 4.51 -17.44
CA ASP A 56 -15.15 4.37 -18.79
C ASP A 56 -13.63 4.64 -18.83
N ARG A 57 -12.93 4.36 -17.76
CA ARG A 57 -11.48 4.51 -17.65
C ARG A 57 -10.75 3.34 -18.33
N VAL A 58 -11.01 3.17 -19.61
CA VAL A 58 -10.40 2.12 -20.42
C VAL A 58 -8.87 2.35 -20.49
N ALA A 59 -8.11 1.25 -20.51
CA ALA A 59 -6.65 1.31 -20.62
C ALA A 59 -6.20 2.21 -21.79
N TYR A 60 -5.19 3.06 -21.52
CA TYR A 60 -4.61 4.04 -22.47
C TYR A 60 -5.55 5.18 -22.89
N SER A 61 -6.74 5.29 -22.31
CA SER A 61 -7.60 6.46 -22.51
C SER A 61 -7.09 7.67 -21.74
N ASP A 62 -7.53 8.87 -22.14
CA ASP A 62 -7.23 10.11 -21.40
C ASP A 62 -7.65 10.03 -19.93
N PHE A 63 -8.75 9.34 -19.63
CA PHE A 63 -9.21 9.13 -18.26
C PHE A 63 -8.24 8.26 -17.45
N GLU A 64 -7.73 7.22 -18.05
CA GLU A 64 -6.75 6.33 -17.39
C GLU A 64 -5.42 7.05 -17.18
N ILE A 65 -4.94 7.80 -18.16
CA ILE A 65 -3.71 8.60 -18.08
C ILE A 65 -3.82 9.64 -16.94
N GLN A 66 -4.95 10.35 -16.84
CA GLN A 66 -5.20 11.32 -15.78
C GLN A 66 -5.28 10.65 -14.39
N ALA A 67 -5.92 9.48 -14.28
CA ALA A 67 -5.98 8.71 -13.06
C ALA A 67 -4.58 8.27 -12.59
N ARG A 68 -3.74 7.79 -13.51
CA ARG A 68 -2.34 7.39 -13.23
C ARG A 68 -1.49 8.59 -12.80
N ASP A 69 -1.64 9.75 -13.44
CA ASP A 69 -0.96 10.98 -13.04
C ASP A 69 -1.36 11.40 -11.60
N TYR A 70 -2.65 11.32 -11.29
CA TYR A 70 -3.14 11.57 -9.92
C TYR A 70 -2.51 10.60 -8.91
N ILE A 71 -2.47 9.31 -9.22
CA ILE A 71 -1.87 8.27 -8.38
C ILE A 71 -0.37 8.51 -8.20
N SER A 72 0.36 8.81 -9.28
CA SER A 72 1.79 9.15 -9.23
C SER A 72 2.07 10.25 -8.22
N LYS A 73 1.33 11.36 -8.31
CA LYS A 73 1.45 12.49 -7.37
C LYS A 73 1.15 12.11 -5.91
N LYS A 74 0.23 11.16 -5.67
CA LYS A 74 -0.05 10.68 -4.31
C LYS A 74 1.07 9.79 -3.77
N LEU A 75 1.65 8.95 -4.62
CA LEU A 75 2.78 8.08 -4.27
C LEU A 75 4.08 8.90 -4.03
N GLU A 76 4.37 9.88 -4.87
CA GLU A 76 5.53 10.78 -4.71
C GLU A 76 5.54 11.50 -3.36
N LYS A 77 4.36 11.88 -2.85
CA LYS A 77 4.24 12.54 -1.53
C LYS A 77 4.65 11.66 -0.35
N THR A 78 4.79 10.36 -0.54
CA THR A 78 5.32 9.44 0.47
C THR A 78 6.86 9.37 0.47
N GLY A 79 7.52 10.08 -0.45
CA GLY A 79 8.96 9.97 -0.65
C GLY A 79 9.36 8.75 -1.48
N ALA A 80 8.40 8.04 -2.09
CA ALA A 80 8.70 6.96 -3.01
C ALA A 80 9.25 7.50 -4.34
N LYS A 81 10.18 6.77 -4.93
CA LYS A 81 10.63 7.00 -6.30
C LYS A 81 9.60 6.40 -7.27
N VAL A 82 8.91 7.27 -8.01
CA VAL A 82 7.87 6.85 -8.97
C VAL A 82 8.43 6.86 -10.39
N TYR A 83 8.11 5.82 -11.16
CA TYR A 83 8.51 5.68 -12.56
C TYR A 83 7.57 4.73 -13.29
N THR A 84 7.62 4.76 -14.62
CA THR A 84 6.90 3.81 -15.48
C THR A 84 7.92 2.87 -16.11
N ASP A 85 7.65 1.55 -16.08
CA ASP A 85 8.48 0.56 -16.74
C ASP A 85 8.21 0.49 -18.26
N PHE A 86 8.96 -0.36 -18.98
CA PHE A 86 8.84 -0.54 -20.43
C PHE A 86 7.47 -1.12 -20.86
N ALA A 87 6.74 -1.76 -19.96
CA ALA A 87 5.40 -2.30 -20.21
C ALA A 87 4.28 -1.31 -19.83
N GLY A 88 4.64 -0.12 -19.37
CA GLY A 88 3.70 0.89 -18.96
C GLY A 88 3.18 0.70 -17.52
N ASN A 89 3.70 -0.22 -16.72
CA ASN A 89 3.34 -0.32 -15.31
C ASN A 89 3.85 0.92 -14.57
N LEU A 90 2.99 1.56 -13.76
CA LEU A 90 3.42 2.61 -12.86
C LEU A 90 3.95 1.97 -11.57
N ILE A 91 5.20 2.28 -11.23
CA ILE A 91 5.90 1.68 -10.09
C ILE A 91 6.31 2.77 -9.11
N ALA A 92 6.12 2.52 -7.82
CA ALA A 92 6.59 3.40 -6.75
C ALA A 92 7.42 2.61 -5.74
N LEU A 93 8.73 2.87 -5.73
CA LEU A 93 9.68 2.25 -4.81
C LEU A 93 9.89 3.14 -3.58
N TYR A 94 9.49 2.65 -2.41
CA TYR A 94 9.71 3.26 -1.12
C TYR A 94 10.82 2.53 -0.36
N ASN A 95 11.99 3.16 -0.27
CA ASN A 95 13.18 2.60 0.39
C ASN A 95 13.90 3.66 1.24
N PRO A 96 13.29 4.10 2.36
CA PRO A 96 13.83 5.21 3.17
C PRO A 96 15.16 4.86 3.83
N ASN A 97 15.45 3.59 4.04
CA ASN A 97 16.67 3.11 4.72
C ASN A 97 17.78 2.67 3.75
N ASN A 98 17.60 2.88 2.43
CA ASN A 98 18.54 2.41 1.39
C ASN A 98 18.89 0.92 1.54
N SER A 99 17.92 0.09 1.90
CA SER A 99 18.07 -1.35 2.03
C SER A 99 18.42 -1.99 0.69
N ASN A 100 19.35 -2.94 0.68
CA ASN A 100 19.70 -3.76 -0.49
C ASN A 100 18.86 -5.04 -0.60
N LEU A 101 17.89 -5.23 0.30
CA LEU A 101 16.98 -6.37 0.26
C LEU A 101 15.98 -6.19 -0.90
N LYS A 102 15.46 -7.32 -1.39
CA LYS A 102 14.41 -7.28 -2.42
C LYS A 102 13.15 -6.61 -1.87
N PRO A 103 12.47 -5.75 -2.63
CA PRO A 103 11.23 -5.12 -2.19
C PRO A 103 10.11 -6.13 -2.03
N ILE A 104 9.14 -5.79 -1.17
CA ILE A 104 7.83 -6.44 -1.11
C ILE A 104 6.95 -5.73 -2.10
N LEU A 105 6.56 -6.43 -3.19
CA LEU A 105 5.74 -5.91 -4.28
C LEU A 105 4.26 -6.18 -4.00
N PHE A 106 3.42 -5.17 -4.15
CA PHE A 106 1.97 -5.27 -4.05
C PHE A 106 1.29 -4.15 -4.85
N GLY A 107 0.05 -4.37 -5.23
CA GLY A 107 -0.68 -3.39 -6.04
C GLY A 107 -1.83 -4.04 -6.81
N SER A 108 -2.32 -3.35 -7.84
CA SER A 108 -3.43 -3.77 -8.69
C SER A 108 -3.42 -2.96 -9.99
N HIS A 109 -4.60 -2.66 -10.57
CA HIS A 109 -4.81 -1.85 -11.77
C HIS A 109 -5.83 -0.74 -11.52
N VAL A 110 -5.95 0.19 -12.46
CA VAL A 110 -6.96 1.26 -12.43
C VAL A 110 -7.77 1.38 -13.71
N ASP A 111 -7.34 0.72 -14.78
CA ASP A 111 -8.15 0.59 -15.97
C ASP A 111 -9.44 -0.20 -15.67
N ALA A 112 -10.47 0.03 -16.45
CA ALA A 112 -11.77 -0.58 -16.32
C ALA A 112 -12.29 -0.97 -17.69
N VAL A 113 -13.20 -1.95 -17.75
CA VAL A 113 -14.02 -2.19 -18.94
C VAL A 113 -15.00 -1.03 -19.16
N PRO A 114 -15.48 -0.79 -20.39
CA PRO A 114 -16.51 0.22 -20.63
C PRO A 114 -17.73 0.04 -19.71
N ASN A 115 -18.17 1.13 -19.10
CA ASN A 115 -19.27 1.15 -18.13
C ASN A 115 -19.01 0.21 -16.92
N GLY A 116 -17.74 0.03 -16.56
CA GLY A 116 -17.29 -0.85 -15.46
C GLY A 116 -17.57 -0.34 -14.06
N GLY A 117 -17.18 -1.13 -13.08
CA GLY A 117 -17.25 -0.76 -11.66
C GLY A 117 -16.18 0.25 -11.26
N HIS A 118 -16.42 1.00 -10.18
CA HIS A 118 -15.45 1.97 -9.65
C HIS A 118 -14.44 1.36 -8.68
N TYR A 119 -14.64 0.13 -8.23
CA TYR A 119 -13.85 -0.50 -7.18
C TYR A 119 -12.91 -1.58 -7.68
N ASP A 120 -13.27 -2.25 -8.77
CA ASP A 120 -12.43 -3.27 -9.38
C ASP A 120 -11.05 -2.70 -9.71
N GLY A 121 -9.99 -3.44 -9.38
CA GLY A 121 -8.61 -2.99 -9.46
C GLY A 121 -8.29 -1.76 -8.60
N THR A 122 -9.09 -0.71 -8.75
CA THR A 122 -8.93 0.58 -8.06
C THR A 122 -8.84 0.44 -6.54
N ALA A 123 -9.62 -0.45 -5.93
CA ALA A 123 -9.56 -0.69 -4.49
C ALA A 123 -8.16 -1.18 -4.06
N GLY A 124 -7.57 -2.10 -4.81
CA GLY A 124 -6.22 -2.61 -4.54
C GLY A 124 -5.16 -1.51 -4.61
N VAL A 125 -5.24 -0.62 -5.61
CA VAL A 125 -4.32 0.51 -5.75
C VAL A 125 -4.49 1.52 -4.60
N ILE A 126 -5.73 1.85 -4.23
CA ILE A 126 -6.01 2.78 -3.12
C ILE A 126 -5.46 2.24 -1.79
N HIS A 127 -5.67 0.95 -1.52
CA HIS A 127 -5.12 0.32 -0.32
C HIS A 127 -3.59 0.30 -0.34
N ALA A 128 -2.96 0.09 -1.49
CA ALA A 128 -1.51 0.15 -1.62
C ALA A 128 -0.97 1.56 -1.34
N ILE A 129 -1.61 2.61 -1.85
CA ILE A 129 -1.28 4.00 -1.54
C ILE A 129 -1.42 4.26 -0.03
N GLU A 130 -2.52 3.82 0.58
CA GLU A 130 -2.76 4.02 2.01
C GLU A 130 -1.73 3.32 2.89
N VAL A 131 -1.29 2.11 2.50
CA VAL A 131 -0.18 1.42 3.19
C VAL A 131 1.08 2.27 3.17
N LEU A 132 1.50 2.78 2.01
CA LEU A 132 2.69 3.64 1.91
C LEU A 132 2.52 4.93 2.72
N GLN A 133 1.36 5.58 2.63
CA GLN A 133 1.08 6.80 3.39
C GLN A 133 1.11 6.56 4.90
N THR A 134 0.57 5.44 5.36
CA THR A 134 0.59 5.06 6.78
C THR A 134 2.02 4.78 7.24
N VAL A 135 2.79 3.99 6.48
CA VAL A 135 4.20 3.69 6.78
C VAL A 135 5.01 4.97 6.85
N HIS A 136 4.87 5.85 5.87
CA HIS A 136 5.58 7.12 5.81
C HIS A 136 5.19 8.06 6.96
N SER A 137 3.91 8.32 7.16
CA SER A 137 3.43 9.31 8.14
C SER A 137 3.68 8.88 9.60
N LYS A 138 3.72 7.58 9.85
CA LYS A 138 3.99 7.02 11.19
C LYS A 138 5.45 6.63 11.39
N ASN A 139 6.33 6.93 10.44
CA ASN A 139 7.76 6.58 10.47
C ASN A 139 7.99 5.11 10.84
N ILE A 140 7.22 4.20 10.23
CA ILE A 140 7.34 2.77 10.50
C ILE A 140 8.66 2.26 9.92
N SER A 141 9.49 1.67 10.78
CA SER A 141 10.75 1.06 10.35
C SER A 141 10.48 -0.23 9.58
N LEU A 142 11.10 -0.34 8.41
CA LEU A 142 10.97 -1.49 7.51
C LEU A 142 12.35 -2.13 7.29
N ASN A 143 12.38 -3.46 7.26
CA ASN A 143 13.58 -4.20 6.85
C ASN A 143 13.70 -4.27 5.33
N HIS A 144 12.58 -4.48 4.64
CA HIS A 144 12.50 -4.53 3.19
C HIS A 144 11.94 -3.24 2.61
N PRO A 145 12.41 -2.79 1.43
CA PRO A 145 11.71 -1.78 0.67
C PRO A 145 10.27 -2.23 0.35
N LEU A 146 9.38 -1.27 0.15
CA LEU A 146 8.05 -1.51 -0.40
C LEU A 146 8.00 -1.05 -1.85
N GLU A 147 7.32 -1.80 -2.69
CA GLU A 147 7.14 -1.45 -4.09
C GLU A 147 5.65 -1.58 -4.45
N VAL A 148 5.03 -0.46 -4.79
CA VAL A 148 3.66 -0.44 -5.29
C VAL A 148 3.70 -0.51 -6.79
N ILE A 149 2.85 -1.37 -7.38
CA ILE A 149 2.66 -1.47 -8.81
C ILE A 149 1.21 -1.20 -9.20
N VAL A 150 1.01 -0.37 -10.24
CA VAL A 150 -0.26 -0.20 -10.93
C VAL A 150 -0.09 -0.79 -12.33
N PHE A 151 -0.66 -1.97 -12.53
CA PHE A 151 -0.53 -2.70 -13.77
C PHE A 151 -1.15 -1.94 -14.94
N SER A 152 -0.51 -2.04 -16.09
CA SER A 152 -0.96 -1.49 -17.36
C SER A 152 -1.90 -2.48 -18.05
N ASN A 153 -3.07 -1.99 -18.53
CA ASN A 153 -4.00 -2.74 -19.37
C ASN A 153 -4.31 -4.13 -18.81
N GLU A 154 -4.79 -4.16 -17.57
CA GLU A 154 -5.15 -5.42 -16.91
C GLU A 154 -6.40 -6.01 -17.55
N GLU A 155 -7.47 -5.24 -17.67
CA GLU A 155 -8.78 -5.63 -18.20
C GLU A 155 -8.72 -6.00 -19.70
N GLY A 156 -7.82 -5.37 -20.45
CA GLY A 156 -7.65 -5.62 -21.89
C GLY A 156 -6.75 -6.80 -22.23
N GLY A 157 -6.27 -7.56 -21.25
CA GLY A 157 -5.46 -8.75 -21.52
C GLY A 157 -4.28 -9.02 -20.62
N LEU A 158 -4.23 -8.44 -19.43
CA LEU A 158 -3.19 -8.65 -18.42
C LEU A 158 -1.80 -8.23 -18.92
N PHE A 159 -1.71 -7.17 -19.76
CA PHE A 159 -0.48 -6.84 -20.47
C PHE A 159 0.68 -6.56 -19.51
N GLY A 160 0.47 -5.66 -18.55
CA GLY A 160 1.51 -5.26 -17.61
C GLY A 160 2.01 -6.40 -16.73
N SER A 161 1.11 -7.22 -16.22
CA SER A 161 1.45 -8.36 -15.37
C SER A 161 2.12 -9.50 -16.14
N LYS A 162 1.69 -9.76 -17.39
CA LYS A 162 2.37 -10.72 -18.29
C LYS A 162 3.78 -10.28 -18.63
N ALA A 163 3.98 -8.97 -18.89
CA ALA A 163 5.32 -8.42 -19.15
C ALA A 163 6.24 -8.62 -17.94
N LEU A 164 5.76 -8.27 -16.74
CA LEU A 164 6.52 -8.46 -15.51
C LEU A 164 6.89 -9.93 -15.27
N ALA A 165 6.00 -10.85 -15.62
CA ALA A 165 6.22 -12.29 -15.52
C ALA A 165 7.06 -12.88 -16.67
N GLY A 166 7.55 -12.08 -17.63
CA GLY A 166 8.28 -12.56 -18.80
C GLY A 166 7.45 -13.43 -19.76
N LYS A 167 6.13 -13.20 -19.81
CA LYS A 167 5.17 -13.99 -20.61
C LYS A 167 4.61 -13.23 -21.83
N ILE A 168 5.23 -12.16 -22.22
CA ILE A 168 4.95 -11.47 -23.51
C ILE A 168 5.93 -12.02 -24.54
N ASN A 169 5.40 -12.57 -25.64
CA ASN A 169 6.16 -13.01 -26.81
C ASN A 169 6.15 -11.91 -27.86
#